data_d1fea6c0eec168a60cdd1d47632209bb
#
_entry.id   d1fea6c0eec168a60cdd1d47632209bb
#
_cell.length_a   1.000
_cell.length_b   1.000
_cell.length_c   1.000
_cell.angle_alpha   90.00
_cell.angle_beta   90.00
_cell.angle_gamma   90.00
#
_symmetry.space_group_name_H-M   'P 1'
#
loop_
_entity.id
_entity.type
_entity.pdbx_description
1 polymer ?
#
loop_
_entity_poly.entity_id
_entity_poly.type
_entity_poly.pdbx_seq_one_letter_code
_entity_poly.pdbx_strand_id
1 'polypeptide(L)'
;MILSGSDIIVECLLEEGADTVFGYPGGAVLNIYDSLYKYSDKIRHIITSHEQGACHAADGFARATGKTGVVIATSGPGATNLTTGLATAYMDSIPLVAITGNVSCSLLGLDSFQEVDITGVTMPITKHNFIVKDVNDLASTLHLAFKIAGSGRKGPVLVDIPKDITAAKIEYSPAGKSVPDVFDSICECDIEKAAKLINECERPYIYAGGGVISAEAEEELAKLAELCDAPVSCSLMGQGAFNQRDRRYIGMLGMHGTVKAAAALNACDLFIGIGTRFSDRVIGDASVFGKNAKIIHIDIDPAEFNKNVEVYATVAGDVKTALAALCKKVSQKKNDWTDEIIAKDFGEPVQRGTDEFPVTAQAVIEKLDELTDGNAVISTEVGQNQMWAAQYYHYKNARSFISSGGLGTMGFGLGAALGAKVGCPDKTVVNIAGDGSFAMNLNELITAYAHNIPIIELVINNNVLGMVRQWQRLFYNKHFSQTTLDNRHIDYQKLGEAFGIETLVIAKNEDIEPVLKKALEISKSKPCMIEVKIDRDLNVLPMIPAGKPVVNPITEIDLEA
;
A
#
# COMPACT_ATOMS: atom_id res chain seq x y z
N MET A 1 29.16 -26.47 -7.36
CA MET A 1 28.30 -27.69 -7.49
C MET A 1 27.58 -27.62 -8.81
N ILE A 2 27.23 -28.79 -9.42
CA ILE A 2 26.45 -28.74 -10.67
C ILE A 2 24.97 -28.71 -10.31
N LEU A 3 24.28 -27.62 -10.70
CA LEU A 3 22.85 -27.42 -10.43
C LEU A 3 22.08 -27.18 -11.74
N SER A 4 20.78 -27.48 -11.73
CA SER A 4 19.87 -27.04 -12.78
C SER A 4 19.56 -25.55 -12.65
N GLY A 5 19.16 -24.89 -13.74
CA GLY A 5 18.73 -23.50 -13.67
C GLY A 5 17.59 -23.28 -12.67
N SER A 6 16.67 -24.24 -12.56
CA SER A 6 15.60 -24.19 -11.56
C SER A 6 16.11 -24.29 -10.11
N ASP A 7 17.12 -25.13 -9.84
CA ASP A 7 17.74 -25.18 -8.51
C ASP A 7 18.51 -23.88 -8.22
N ILE A 8 19.18 -23.29 -9.22
CA ILE A 8 19.87 -22.00 -9.09
C ILE A 8 18.90 -20.88 -8.75
N ILE A 9 17.68 -20.86 -9.35
CA ILE A 9 16.65 -19.89 -8.99
C ILE A 9 16.35 -19.96 -7.49
N VAL A 10 16.13 -21.17 -6.95
CA VAL A 10 15.80 -21.32 -5.53
C VAL A 10 16.99 -20.94 -4.63
N GLU A 11 18.21 -21.33 -4.98
CA GLU A 11 19.41 -20.93 -4.21
C GLU A 11 19.58 -19.40 -4.20
N CYS A 12 19.42 -18.71 -5.36
CA CYS A 12 19.47 -17.25 -5.41
C CYS A 12 18.37 -16.60 -4.54
N LEU A 13 17.14 -17.13 -4.55
CA LEU A 13 16.08 -16.63 -3.67
C LEU A 13 16.46 -16.75 -2.19
N LEU A 14 17.02 -17.88 -1.79
CA LEU A 14 17.49 -18.10 -0.41
C LEU A 14 18.66 -17.18 -0.06
N GLU A 15 19.61 -16.96 -0.96
CA GLU A 15 20.72 -16.03 -0.77
C GLU A 15 20.23 -14.59 -0.59
N GLU A 16 19.17 -14.18 -1.31
CA GLU A 16 18.53 -12.87 -1.15
C GLU A 16 17.66 -12.76 0.12
N GLY A 17 17.45 -13.87 0.83
CA GLY A 17 16.61 -13.95 2.03
C GLY A 17 15.12 -14.00 1.74
N ALA A 18 14.76 -14.41 0.53
CA ALA A 18 13.38 -14.66 0.12
C ALA A 18 13.01 -16.12 0.42
N ASP A 19 12.62 -16.37 1.66
CA ASP A 19 12.18 -17.67 2.18
C ASP A 19 10.69 -17.97 1.92
N THR A 20 9.98 -17.03 1.34
CA THR A 20 8.55 -17.10 1.05
C THR A 20 8.28 -16.57 -0.36
N VAL A 21 7.55 -17.36 -1.15
CA VAL A 21 7.15 -16.99 -2.51
C VAL A 21 5.67 -17.27 -2.73
N PHE A 22 5.03 -16.45 -3.55
CA PHE A 22 3.63 -16.58 -3.94
C PHE A 22 3.53 -16.95 -5.42
N GLY A 23 2.50 -17.67 -5.84
CA GLY A 23 2.38 -17.98 -7.26
C GLY A 23 1.37 -19.04 -7.60
N TYR A 24 1.32 -19.35 -8.91
CA TYR A 24 0.45 -20.38 -9.45
C TYR A 24 1.23 -21.23 -10.46
N PRO A 25 1.18 -22.57 -10.37
CA PRO A 25 1.93 -23.45 -11.25
C PRO A 25 1.36 -23.46 -12.67
N GLY A 26 2.25 -23.75 -13.65
CA GLY A 26 1.87 -23.95 -15.03
C GLY A 26 3.01 -24.56 -15.84
N GLY A 27 2.76 -24.91 -17.09
CA GLY A 27 3.66 -25.72 -17.92
C GLY A 27 5.09 -25.20 -18.06
N ALA A 28 5.27 -23.88 -18.17
CA ALA A 28 6.60 -23.28 -18.37
C ALA A 28 7.44 -23.22 -17.08
N VAL A 29 6.82 -23.27 -15.90
CA VAL A 29 7.51 -23.18 -14.60
C VAL A 29 7.59 -24.50 -13.84
N LEU A 30 7.23 -25.63 -14.45
CA LEU A 30 7.25 -26.93 -13.76
C LEU A 30 8.62 -27.30 -13.19
N ASN A 31 9.71 -26.96 -13.87
CA ASN A 31 11.06 -27.21 -13.36
C ASN A 31 11.31 -26.39 -12.08
N ILE A 32 10.83 -25.14 -12.02
CA ILE A 32 10.94 -24.29 -10.82
C ILE A 32 10.13 -24.90 -9.67
N TYR A 33 8.91 -25.37 -9.94
CA TYR A 33 8.06 -26.01 -8.93
C TYR A 33 8.62 -27.36 -8.45
N ASP A 34 9.31 -28.13 -9.30
CA ASP A 34 10.06 -29.33 -8.87
C ASP A 34 11.20 -28.97 -7.91
N SER A 35 11.92 -27.87 -8.18
CA SER A 35 12.95 -27.36 -7.28
C SER A 35 12.34 -26.82 -5.97
N LEU A 36 11.24 -26.06 -6.01
CA LEU A 36 10.53 -25.62 -4.79
C LEU A 36 10.10 -26.81 -3.92
N TYR A 37 9.69 -27.93 -4.55
CA TYR A 37 9.38 -29.16 -3.79
C TYR A 37 10.63 -29.75 -3.11
N LYS A 38 11.78 -29.79 -3.79
CA LYS A 38 13.05 -30.27 -3.24
C LYS A 38 13.55 -29.43 -2.06
N TYR A 39 13.29 -28.13 -2.09
CA TYR A 39 13.72 -27.15 -1.09
C TYR A 39 12.60 -26.74 -0.11
N SER A 40 11.53 -27.53 -0.03
CA SER A 40 10.35 -27.21 0.78
C SER A 40 10.58 -27.06 2.29
N ASP A 41 11.73 -27.54 2.79
CA ASP A 41 12.20 -27.34 4.15
C ASP A 41 12.84 -25.96 4.37
N LYS A 42 13.19 -25.21 3.32
CA LYS A 42 13.87 -23.91 3.36
C LYS A 42 13.06 -22.76 2.79
N ILE A 43 12.22 -23.03 1.80
CA ILE A 43 11.41 -22.02 1.12
C ILE A 43 9.93 -22.40 1.14
N ARG A 44 9.09 -21.48 1.59
CA ARG A 44 7.65 -21.66 1.65
C ARG A 44 7.01 -21.12 0.38
N HIS A 45 6.25 -21.95 -0.33
CA HIS A 45 5.41 -21.51 -1.45
C HIS A 45 3.95 -21.43 -1.00
N ILE A 46 3.30 -20.28 -1.29
CA ILE A 46 1.86 -20.05 -1.10
C ILE A 46 1.21 -20.07 -2.47
N ILE A 47 0.44 -21.13 -2.74
CA ILE A 47 -0.38 -21.19 -3.94
C ILE A 47 -1.63 -20.32 -3.73
N THR A 48 -1.93 -19.46 -4.71
CA THR A 48 -3.13 -18.61 -4.73
C THR A 48 -4.15 -19.14 -5.72
N SER A 49 -5.32 -18.54 -5.81
CA SER A 49 -6.33 -18.91 -6.81
C SER A 49 -6.11 -18.24 -8.16
N HIS A 50 -5.36 -17.14 -8.17
CA HIS A 50 -5.11 -16.34 -9.37
C HIS A 50 -3.77 -15.63 -9.25
N GLU A 51 -3.04 -15.46 -10.36
CA GLU A 51 -1.72 -14.85 -10.36
C GLU A 51 -1.77 -13.36 -9.93
N GLN A 52 -2.87 -12.66 -10.21
CA GLN A 52 -3.09 -11.31 -9.69
C GLN A 52 -3.14 -11.33 -8.15
N GLY A 53 -3.86 -12.28 -7.54
CA GLY A 53 -3.90 -12.49 -6.09
C GLY A 53 -2.51 -12.81 -5.53
N ALA A 54 -1.71 -13.62 -6.24
CA ALA A 54 -0.33 -13.91 -5.86
C ALA A 54 0.54 -12.65 -5.86
N CYS A 55 0.41 -11.81 -6.90
CA CYS A 55 1.15 -10.56 -7.00
C CYS A 55 0.76 -9.58 -5.88
N HIS A 56 -0.54 -9.47 -5.57
CA HIS A 56 -1.00 -8.66 -4.43
C HIS A 56 -0.54 -9.21 -3.09
N ALA A 57 -0.45 -10.54 -2.94
CA ALA A 57 0.11 -11.15 -1.73
C ALA A 57 1.61 -10.86 -1.58
N ALA A 58 2.39 -10.96 -2.65
CA ALA A 58 3.81 -10.56 -2.64
C ALA A 58 3.99 -9.06 -2.33
N ASP A 59 3.12 -8.20 -2.86
CA ASP A 59 3.07 -6.76 -2.56
C ASP A 59 2.74 -6.51 -1.08
N GLY A 60 1.67 -7.11 -0.56
CA GLY A 60 1.29 -6.98 0.85
C GLY A 60 2.36 -7.50 1.82
N PHE A 61 3.03 -8.61 1.47
CA PHE A 61 4.19 -9.11 2.20
C PHE A 61 5.33 -8.08 2.24
N ALA A 62 5.65 -7.47 1.08
CA ALA A 62 6.71 -6.48 0.99
C ALA A 62 6.38 -5.22 1.81
N ARG A 63 5.14 -4.73 1.76
CA ARG A 63 4.70 -3.57 2.56
C ARG A 63 4.79 -3.83 4.06
N ALA A 64 4.29 -4.99 4.51
CA ALA A 64 4.27 -5.34 5.92
C ALA A 64 5.66 -5.59 6.50
N THR A 65 6.56 -6.22 5.73
CA THR A 65 7.88 -6.66 6.22
C THR A 65 9.03 -5.73 5.87
N GLY A 66 8.89 -4.89 4.82
CA GLY A 66 9.99 -4.13 4.23
C GLY A 66 10.93 -4.96 3.35
N LYS A 67 10.73 -6.28 3.26
CA LYS A 67 11.51 -7.19 2.38
C LYS A 67 10.99 -7.11 0.94
N THR A 68 11.79 -7.58 -0.01
CA THR A 68 11.34 -7.72 -1.41
C THR A 68 10.36 -8.89 -1.51
N GLY A 69 9.17 -8.64 -2.06
CA GLY A 69 8.18 -9.68 -2.35
C GLY A 69 8.57 -10.48 -3.59
N VAL A 70 8.21 -11.76 -3.63
CA VAL A 70 8.50 -12.63 -4.79
C VAL A 70 7.23 -13.30 -5.27
N VAL A 71 6.98 -13.22 -6.59
CA VAL A 71 5.87 -13.90 -7.25
C VAL A 71 6.37 -14.72 -8.43
N ILE A 72 5.83 -15.93 -8.60
CA ILE A 72 6.19 -16.86 -9.68
C ILE A 72 4.93 -17.18 -10.47
N ALA A 73 4.97 -16.99 -11.80
CA ALA A 73 3.88 -17.30 -12.70
C ALA A 73 4.36 -17.99 -13.98
N THR A 74 3.48 -18.79 -14.57
CA THR A 74 3.76 -19.41 -15.86
C THR A 74 3.68 -18.41 -17.02
N SER A 75 4.08 -18.82 -18.20
CA SER A 75 4.03 -18.04 -19.45
C SER A 75 2.60 -17.68 -19.87
N GLY A 76 2.48 -16.83 -20.88
CA GLY A 76 1.22 -16.44 -21.50
C GLY A 76 0.23 -15.82 -20.50
N PRO A 77 -0.96 -16.42 -20.30
CA PRO A 77 -1.99 -15.87 -19.43
C PRO A 77 -1.54 -15.72 -17.97
N GLY A 78 -0.70 -16.63 -17.45
CA GLY A 78 -0.17 -16.52 -16.10
C GLY A 78 0.71 -15.28 -15.92
N ALA A 79 1.61 -15.02 -16.84
CA ALA A 79 2.45 -13.82 -16.84
C ALA A 79 1.62 -12.53 -17.02
N THR A 80 0.67 -12.51 -17.96
CA THR A 80 -0.18 -11.33 -18.19
C THR A 80 -1.10 -11.01 -17.01
N ASN A 81 -1.53 -12.01 -16.23
CA ASN A 81 -2.31 -11.82 -15.01
C ASN A 81 -1.54 -11.08 -13.88
N LEU A 82 -0.20 -11.00 -13.97
CA LEU A 82 0.60 -10.21 -13.03
C LEU A 82 0.54 -8.70 -13.29
N THR A 83 0.11 -8.26 -14.48
CA THR A 83 0.23 -6.87 -14.96
C THR A 83 -0.37 -5.86 -13.98
N THR A 84 -1.59 -6.08 -13.51
CA THR A 84 -2.25 -5.18 -12.54
C THR A 84 -1.47 -5.12 -11.22
N GLY A 85 -1.00 -6.26 -10.72
CA GLY A 85 -0.23 -6.31 -9.48
C GLY A 85 1.12 -5.60 -9.59
N LEU A 86 1.83 -5.78 -10.71
CA LEU A 86 3.08 -5.07 -11.01
C LEU A 86 2.87 -3.56 -11.11
N ALA A 87 1.80 -3.12 -11.81
CA ALA A 87 1.46 -1.71 -11.91
C ALA A 87 1.13 -1.10 -10.52
N THR A 88 0.44 -1.86 -9.66
CA THR A 88 0.16 -1.45 -8.28
C THR A 88 1.45 -1.25 -7.47
N ALA A 89 2.35 -2.21 -7.51
CA ALA A 89 3.65 -2.14 -6.83
C ALA A 89 4.51 -0.98 -7.38
N TYR A 90 4.51 -0.77 -8.70
CA TYR A 90 5.25 0.32 -9.36
C TYR A 90 4.76 1.70 -8.91
N MET A 91 3.44 1.91 -8.93
CA MET A 91 2.85 3.21 -8.56
C MET A 91 3.08 3.57 -7.10
N ASP A 92 3.20 2.59 -6.22
CA ASP A 92 3.41 2.80 -4.77
C ASP A 92 4.88 2.56 -4.35
N SER A 93 5.77 2.31 -5.31
CA SER A 93 7.22 2.12 -5.05
C SER A 93 7.52 0.94 -4.12
N ILE A 94 6.87 -0.21 -4.35
CA ILE A 94 7.02 -1.43 -3.55
C ILE A 94 8.03 -2.38 -4.21
N PRO A 95 9.06 -2.84 -3.48
CA PRO A 95 10.06 -3.75 -4.02
C PRO A 95 9.45 -5.14 -4.25
N LEU A 96 9.46 -5.60 -5.49
CA LEU A 96 8.93 -6.89 -5.89
C LEU A 96 9.76 -7.49 -7.01
N VAL A 97 10.03 -8.80 -6.96
CA VAL A 97 10.63 -9.56 -8.04
C VAL A 97 9.60 -10.56 -8.56
N ALA A 98 9.20 -10.38 -9.82
CA ALA A 98 8.32 -11.29 -10.53
C ALA A 98 9.14 -12.22 -11.42
N ILE A 99 9.02 -13.52 -11.23
CA ILE A 99 9.66 -14.55 -12.04
C ILE A 99 8.60 -15.18 -12.93
N THR A 100 8.73 -15.01 -14.25
CA THR A 100 7.82 -15.62 -15.21
C THR A 100 8.55 -16.71 -15.99
N GLY A 101 7.82 -17.78 -16.29
CA GLY A 101 8.29 -18.76 -17.26
C GLY A 101 8.00 -18.31 -18.69
N ASN A 102 8.77 -18.83 -19.65
CA ASN A 102 8.47 -18.66 -21.07
C ASN A 102 8.68 -19.97 -21.83
N VAL A 103 8.31 -19.98 -23.11
CA VAL A 103 8.65 -21.06 -24.04
C VAL A 103 10.17 -21.18 -24.17
N SER A 104 10.68 -22.30 -24.68
CA SER A 104 12.13 -22.48 -24.91
C SER A 104 12.69 -21.40 -25.83
N CYS A 105 13.94 -20.99 -25.64
CA CYS A 105 14.61 -19.94 -26.43
C CYS A 105 14.46 -20.08 -27.94
N SER A 106 14.46 -21.34 -28.46
CA SER A 106 14.28 -21.63 -29.89
C SER A 106 12.87 -21.35 -30.41
N LEU A 107 11.90 -21.18 -29.54
CA LEU A 107 10.48 -20.94 -29.86
C LEU A 107 10.06 -19.49 -29.67
N LEU A 108 10.92 -18.65 -29.12
CA LEU A 108 10.62 -17.24 -28.90
C LEU A 108 10.40 -16.49 -30.22
N GLY A 109 9.30 -15.74 -30.33
CA GLY A 109 8.91 -15.00 -31.52
C GLY A 109 8.28 -15.83 -32.63
N LEU A 110 7.85 -17.06 -32.32
CA LEU A 110 7.23 -17.96 -33.28
C LEU A 110 5.73 -18.20 -33.03
N ASP A 111 5.08 -17.33 -32.27
CA ASP A 111 3.66 -17.45 -31.88
C ASP A 111 3.33 -18.80 -31.22
N SER A 112 4.24 -19.29 -30.40
CA SER A 112 4.13 -20.57 -29.71
C SER A 112 2.99 -20.58 -28.70
N PHE A 113 2.47 -21.77 -28.33
CA PHE A 113 1.42 -21.89 -27.32
C PHE A 113 1.83 -21.27 -25.99
N GLN A 114 0.99 -20.36 -25.48
CA GLN A 114 1.23 -19.59 -24.25
C GLN A 114 2.50 -18.72 -24.30
N GLU A 115 2.93 -18.28 -25.46
CA GLU A 115 3.96 -17.28 -25.61
C GLU A 115 3.34 -15.88 -25.53
N VAL A 116 4.04 -14.98 -24.86
CA VAL A 116 3.76 -13.52 -24.83
C VAL A 116 5.06 -12.79 -24.58
N ASP A 117 5.26 -11.65 -25.23
CA ASP A 117 6.34 -10.72 -24.86
C ASP A 117 5.98 -9.99 -23.57
N ILE A 118 6.15 -10.68 -22.45
CA ILE A 118 5.83 -10.11 -21.13
C ILE A 118 6.76 -8.96 -20.76
N THR A 119 7.99 -8.93 -21.30
CA THR A 119 8.93 -7.84 -21.08
C THR A 119 8.43 -6.57 -21.74
N GLY A 120 7.92 -6.64 -22.97
CA GLY A 120 7.26 -5.53 -23.66
C GLY A 120 6.01 -5.04 -22.92
N VAL A 121 5.15 -5.96 -22.46
CA VAL A 121 3.93 -5.64 -21.71
C VAL A 121 4.23 -4.93 -20.39
N THR A 122 5.27 -5.32 -19.67
CA THR A 122 5.59 -4.82 -18.33
C THR A 122 6.60 -3.68 -18.31
N MET A 123 7.19 -3.33 -19.43
CA MET A 123 8.20 -2.24 -19.52
C MET A 123 7.76 -0.93 -18.85
N PRO A 124 6.54 -0.41 -19.05
CA PRO A 124 6.12 0.87 -18.46
C PRO A 124 5.71 0.79 -16.97
N ILE A 125 5.62 -0.43 -16.41
CA ILE A 125 5.12 -0.68 -15.05
C ILE A 125 6.12 -1.44 -14.16
N THR A 126 7.39 -1.46 -14.57
CA THR A 126 8.51 -2.04 -13.81
C THR A 126 9.69 -1.08 -13.78
N LYS A 127 10.55 -1.19 -12.78
CA LYS A 127 11.84 -0.47 -12.79
C LYS A 127 12.77 -1.01 -13.86
N HIS A 128 12.73 -2.32 -14.05
CA HIS A 128 13.45 -3.04 -15.09
C HIS A 128 12.79 -4.39 -15.34
N ASN A 129 13.06 -4.95 -16.51
CA ASN A 129 12.70 -6.33 -16.82
C ASN A 129 13.83 -7.00 -17.62
N PHE A 130 13.91 -8.31 -17.48
CA PHE A 130 14.93 -9.13 -18.11
C PHE A 130 14.27 -10.32 -18.81
N ILE A 131 14.91 -10.80 -19.90
CA ILE A 131 14.70 -12.14 -20.43
C ILE A 131 16.04 -12.87 -20.39
N VAL A 132 16.12 -14.00 -19.69
CA VAL A 132 17.37 -14.78 -19.53
C VAL A 132 17.48 -15.80 -20.62
N LYS A 133 18.41 -15.61 -21.57
CA LYS A 133 18.61 -16.51 -22.72
C LYS A 133 19.84 -17.42 -22.60
N ASP A 134 20.65 -17.24 -21.57
CA ASP A 134 21.80 -18.08 -21.23
C ASP A 134 21.75 -18.43 -19.74
N VAL A 135 21.88 -19.70 -19.41
CA VAL A 135 21.87 -20.17 -18.03
C VAL A 135 23.06 -19.63 -17.22
N ASN A 136 24.17 -19.26 -17.88
CA ASN A 136 25.32 -18.65 -17.23
C ASN A 136 25.01 -17.25 -16.65
N ASP A 137 24.03 -16.54 -17.22
CA ASP A 137 23.60 -15.21 -16.78
C ASP A 137 22.49 -15.27 -15.72
N LEU A 138 21.91 -16.46 -15.45
CA LEU A 138 20.71 -16.60 -14.63
C LEU A 138 20.91 -16.07 -13.20
N ALA A 139 21.94 -16.52 -12.51
CA ALA A 139 22.20 -16.13 -11.14
C ALA A 139 22.49 -14.61 -11.00
N SER A 140 23.39 -14.09 -11.86
CA SER A 140 23.73 -12.67 -11.87
C SER A 140 22.51 -11.77 -12.17
N THR A 141 21.63 -12.21 -13.07
CA THR A 141 20.39 -11.49 -13.40
C THR A 141 19.42 -11.47 -12.22
N LEU A 142 19.26 -12.58 -11.50
CA LEU A 142 18.39 -12.64 -10.32
C LEU A 142 18.90 -11.72 -9.21
N HIS A 143 20.19 -11.78 -8.85
CA HIS A 143 20.78 -10.87 -7.86
C HIS A 143 20.65 -9.40 -8.28
N LEU A 144 20.86 -9.09 -9.58
CA LEU A 144 20.68 -7.76 -10.12
C LEU A 144 19.21 -7.30 -10.02
N ALA A 145 18.24 -8.20 -10.24
CA ALA A 145 16.82 -7.90 -10.09
C ALA A 145 16.47 -7.49 -8.66
N PHE A 146 16.93 -8.23 -7.66
CA PHE A 146 16.75 -7.87 -6.25
C PHE A 146 17.44 -6.54 -5.90
N LYS A 147 18.67 -6.34 -6.37
CA LYS A 147 19.40 -5.09 -6.19
C LYS A 147 18.63 -3.90 -6.76
N ILE A 148 18.13 -3.98 -7.99
CA ILE A 148 17.36 -2.91 -8.65
C ILE A 148 16.05 -2.66 -7.91
N ALA A 149 15.31 -3.73 -7.53
CA ALA A 149 14.04 -3.59 -6.82
C ALA A 149 14.20 -2.84 -5.49
N GLY A 150 15.29 -3.08 -4.75
CA GLY A 150 15.57 -2.48 -3.45
C GLY A 150 16.30 -1.14 -3.47
N SER A 151 16.92 -0.73 -4.60
CA SER A 151 17.76 0.46 -4.68
C SER A 151 16.96 1.75 -4.93
N GLY A 152 17.39 2.86 -4.32
CA GLY A 152 16.79 4.18 -4.52
C GLY A 152 15.28 4.19 -4.26
N ARG A 153 14.51 4.80 -5.16
CA ARG A 153 13.06 4.62 -5.17
C ARG A 153 12.75 3.17 -5.52
N LYS A 154 12.24 2.40 -4.56
CA LYS A 154 11.96 0.96 -4.70
C LYS A 154 10.87 0.70 -5.75
N GLY A 155 10.80 -0.53 -6.27
CA GLY A 155 9.76 -0.88 -7.25
C GLY A 155 9.93 -2.29 -7.81
N PRO A 156 8.97 -2.77 -8.62
CA PRO A 156 9.00 -4.12 -9.17
C PRO A 156 10.02 -4.30 -10.29
N VAL A 157 10.58 -5.51 -10.37
CA VAL A 157 11.42 -6.00 -11.46
C VAL A 157 10.87 -7.34 -11.93
N LEU A 158 10.84 -7.57 -13.26
CA LEU A 158 10.41 -8.82 -13.83
C LEU A 158 11.61 -9.56 -14.44
N VAL A 159 11.69 -10.87 -14.19
CA VAL A 159 12.67 -11.77 -14.80
C VAL A 159 11.94 -12.88 -15.52
N ASP A 160 11.97 -12.86 -16.84
CA ASP A 160 11.35 -13.86 -17.71
C ASP A 160 12.38 -14.94 -18.08
N ILE A 161 12.05 -16.21 -17.79
CA ILE A 161 13.01 -17.31 -17.87
C ILE A 161 12.44 -18.42 -18.75
N PRO A 162 13.00 -18.60 -19.98
CA PRO A 162 12.64 -19.69 -20.86
C PRO A 162 12.84 -21.08 -20.22
N LYS A 163 11.98 -22.02 -20.59
CA LYS A 163 11.91 -23.36 -19.99
C LYS A 163 13.20 -24.16 -20.13
N ASP A 164 13.90 -24.05 -21.25
CA ASP A 164 15.18 -24.70 -21.49
C ASP A 164 16.29 -24.18 -20.58
N ILE A 165 16.27 -22.89 -20.23
CA ILE A 165 17.19 -22.28 -19.25
C ILE A 165 16.98 -22.90 -17.87
N THR A 166 15.73 -23.10 -17.44
CA THR A 166 15.43 -23.74 -16.15
C THR A 166 15.89 -25.21 -16.07
N ALA A 167 15.96 -25.89 -17.21
CA ALA A 167 16.40 -27.29 -17.32
C ALA A 167 17.93 -27.46 -17.48
N ALA A 168 18.61 -26.45 -18.01
CA ALA A 168 20.06 -26.49 -18.27
C ALA A 168 20.84 -26.66 -16.95
N LYS A 169 22.01 -27.33 -17.04
CA LYS A 169 22.86 -27.58 -15.85
C LYS A 169 24.21 -26.91 -16.04
N ILE A 170 24.63 -26.17 -15.01
CA ILE A 170 25.94 -25.51 -14.97
C ILE A 170 26.61 -25.70 -13.62
N GLU A 171 27.90 -25.40 -13.57
CA GLU A 171 28.60 -25.25 -12.30
C GLU A 171 28.16 -23.95 -11.62
N TYR A 172 27.61 -24.06 -10.41
CA TYR A 172 27.11 -22.95 -9.61
C TYR A 172 27.96 -22.75 -8.35
N SER A 173 28.24 -21.49 -8.07
CA SER A 173 28.87 -21.04 -6.82
C SER A 173 28.04 -19.92 -6.22
N PRO A 174 27.64 -20.00 -4.93
CA PRO A 174 26.88 -18.95 -4.25
C PRO A 174 27.59 -17.60 -4.30
N ALA A 175 26.85 -16.54 -4.62
CA ALA A 175 27.34 -15.17 -4.66
C ALA A 175 27.04 -14.37 -3.36
N GLY A 176 26.11 -14.87 -2.55
CA GLY A 176 25.57 -14.19 -1.38
C GLY A 176 24.58 -13.08 -1.72
N LYS A 177 24.03 -12.47 -0.68
CA LYS A 177 22.97 -11.46 -0.82
C LYS A 177 23.47 -10.21 -1.56
N SER A 178 22.68 -9.73 -2.49
CA SER A 178 22.90 -8.46 -3.17
C SER A 178 22.74 -7.28 -2.19
N VAL A 179 23.52 -6.23 -2.39
CA VAL A 179 23.43 -5.01 -1.60
C VAL A 179 22.82 -3.91 -2.47
N PRO A 180 21.66 -3.37 -2.09
CA PRO A 180 21.07 -2.23 -2.79
C PRO A 180 22.01 -1.04 -2.82
N ASP A 181 21.99 -0.28 -3.91
CA ASP A 181 22.75 0.96 -3.99
C ASP A 181 22.15 2.00 -3.03
N VAL A 182 22.99 2.54 -2.17
CA VAL A 182 22.60 3.58 -1.21
C VAL A 182 23.00 4.94 -1.77
N PHE A 183 22.06 5.87 -1.83
CA PHE A 183 22.32 7.25 -2.25
C PHE A 183 22.63 8.12 -1.03
N ASP A 184 23.79 7.92 -0.42
CA ASP A 184 24.21 8.58 0.83
C ASP A 184 24.82 9.99 0.64
N SER A 185 25.02 10.45 -0.59
CA SER A 185 25.64 11.75 -0.84
C SER A 185 24.61 12.88 -0.78
N ILE A 186 24.20 13.24 0.44
CA ILE A 186 23.38 14.44 0.66
C ILE A 186 24.28 15.67 0.69
N CYS A 187 23.92 16.73 -0.07
CA CYS A 187 24.65 17.98 -0.02
C CYS A 187 24.47 18.68 1.32
N GLU A 188 25.57 18.92 2.03
CA GLU A 188 25.56 19.66 3.29
C GLU A 188 24.94 21.05 3.13
N CYS A 189 25.16 21.71 1.98
CA CYS A 189 24.58 23.01 1.67
C CYS A 189 23.04 22.98 1.61
N ASP A 190 22.43 21.87 1.16
CA ASP A 190 20.97 21.72 1.12
C ASP A 190 20.40 21.49 2.52
N ILE A 191 21.11 20.72 3.36
CA ILE A 191 20.77 20.55 4.78
C ILE A 191 20.85 21.89 5.52
N GLU A 192 21.91 22.69 5.29
CA GLU A 192 22.05 24.01 5.92
C GLU A 192 20.94 24.96 5.50
N LYS A 193 20.61 25.00 4.21
CA LYS A 193 19.51 25.81 3.68
C LYS A 193 18.18 25.42 4.30
N ALA A 194 17.87 24.12 4.36
CA ALA A 194 16.65 23.60 4.94
C ALA A 194 16.58 23.88 6.45
N ALA A 195 17.64 23.61 7.20
CA ALA A 195 17.72 23.87 8.63
C ALA A 195 17.54 25.37 8.96
N LYS A 196 18.13 26.26 8.15
CA LYS A 196 17.95 27.71 8.29
C LYS A 196 16.47 28.10 8.14
N LEU A 197 15.79 27.60 7.10
CA LEU A 197 14.36 27.86 6.89
C LEU A 197 13.51 27.37 8.07
N ILE A 198 13.80 26.16 8.58
CA ILE A 198 13.11 25.59 9.74
C ILE A 198 13.36 26.43 11.00
N ASN A 199 14.58 26.91 11.21
CA ASN A 199 14.92 27.73 12.37
C ASN A 199 14.28 29.13 12.34
N GLU A 200 14.06 29.68 11.15
CA GLU A 200 13.51 31.02 10.95
C GLU A 200 11.97 31.08 10.85
N CYS A 201 11.28 29.95 10.57
CA CYS A 201 9.83 29.95 10.40
C CYS A 201 9.07 30.11 11.73
N GLU A 202 7.85 30.64 11.66
CA GLU A 202 6.95 30.82 12.79
C GLU A 202 5.86 29.74 12.81
N ARG A 203 5.43 29.25 11.65
CA ARG A 203 4.32 28.30 11.50
C ARG A 203 4.73 27.10 10.63
N PRO A 204 5.63 26.25 11.13
CA PRO A 204 6.04 25.04 10.41
C PRO A 204 4.88 24.04 10.30
N TYR A 205 4.82 23.32 9.18
CA TYR A 205 3.90 22.21 8.99
C TYR A 205 4.60 21.06 8.27
N ILE A 206 4.61 19.88 8.88
CA ILE A 206 5.24 18.66 8.35
C ILE A 206 4.22 17.78 7.64
N TYR A 207 4.58 17.34 6.45
CA TYR A 207 3.78 16.40 5.65
C TYR A 207 4.60 15.17 5.30
N ALA A 208 4.24 14.02 5.87
CA ALA A 208 4.95 12.75 5.73
C ALA A 208 4.29 11.85 4.68
N GLY A 209 5.09 11.40 3.71
CA GLY A 209 4.69 10.44 2.70
C GLY A 209 5.21 9.03 2.94
N GLY A 210 4.91 8.11 2.00
CA GLY A 210 5.37 6.71 2.05
C GLY A 210 6.90 6.53 2.02
N GLY A 211 7.63 7.56 1.56
CA GLY A 211 9.10 7.55 1.57
C GLY A 211 9.70 7.49 2.97
N VAL A 212 9.01 8.03 3.98
CA VAL A 212 9.43 7.92 5.39
C VAL A 212 9.41 6.44 5.82
N ILE A 213 8.32 5.73 5.53
CA ILE A 213 8.17 4.29 5.84
C ILE A 213 9.19 3.45 5.05
N SER A 214 9.40 3.81 3.78
CA SER A 214 10.35 3.10 2.92
C SER A 214 11.80 3.24 3.41
N ALA A 215 12.15 4.38 3.99
CA ALA A 215 13.48 4.69 4.54
C ALA A 215 13.63 4.27 6.02
N GLU A 216 12.53 3.78 6.68
CA GLU A 216 12.53 3.46 8.12
C GLU A 216 12.97 4.67 8.98
N ALA A 217 12.40 5.86 8.67
CA ALA A 217 12.80 7.15 9.23
C ALA A 217 11.77 7.73 10.23
N GLU A 218 10.93 6.88 10.83
CA GLU A 218 9.85 7.29 11.73
C GLU A 218 10.37 7.97 13.00
N GLU A 219 11.49 7.47 13.55
CA GLU A 219 12.10 8.04 14.75
C GLU A 219 12.69 9.42 14.46
N GLU A 220 13.38 9.58 13.33
CA GLU A 220 13.93 10.86 12.89
C GLU A 220 12.83 11.88 12.57
N LEU A 221 11.71 11.43 11.97
CA LEU A 221 10.53 12.26 11.75
C LEU A 221 9.94 12.75 13.07
N ALA A 222 9.73 11.85 14.02
CA ALA A 222 9.18 12.19 15.32
C ALA A 222 10.09 13.20 16.05
N LYS A 223 11.40 13.01 15.99
CA LYS A 223 12.39 13.92 16.56
C LYS A 223 12.37 15.29 15.89
N LEU A 224 12.29 15.35 14.57
CA LEU A 224 12.18 16.63 13.86
C LEU A 224 10.89 17.36 14.25
N ALA A 225 9.77 16.66 14.29
CA ALA A 225 8.48 17.22 14.71
C ALA A 225 8.52 17.76 16.15
N GLU A 226 9.23 17.07 17.04
CA GLU A 226 9.45 17.53 18.41
C GLU A 226 10.33 18.78 18.46
N LEU A 227 11.46 18.80 17.73
CA LEU A 227 12.38 19.94 17.68
C LEU A 227 11.71 21.20 17.13
N CYS A 228 10.91 21.06 16.06
CA CYS A 228 10.19 22.17 15.45
C CYS A 228 8.92 22.54 16.22
N ASP A 229 8.44 21.67 17.12
CA ASP A 229 7.09 21.68 17.69
C ASP A 229 6.03 21.95 16.61
N ALA A 230 6.04 21.12 15.56
CA ALA A 230 5.24 21.31 14.36
C ALA A 230 4.07 20.31 14.29
N PRO A 231 2.87 20.73 13.81
CA PRO A 231 1.81 19.79 13.48
C PRO A 231 2.25 18.89 12.31
N VAL A 232 1.79 17.64 12.31
CA VAL A 232 2.15 16.61 11.33
C VAL A 232 0.89 16.06 10.70
N SER A 233 0.91 15.98 9.37
CA SER A 233 -0.07 15.19 8.59
C SER A 233 0.63 14.14 7.75
N CYS A 234 -0.10 13.07 7.45
CA CYS A 234 0.37 12.02 6.56
C CYS A 234 -0.39 12.04 5.23
N SER A 235 0.28 11.56 4.18
CA SER A 235 -0.40 11.15 2.95
C SER A 235 -1.12 9.83 3.17
N LEU A 236 -1.97 9.39 2.23
CA LEU A 236 -2.57 8.06 2.29
C LEU A 236 -1.50 6.96 2.44
N MET A 237 -0.42 7.03 1.65
CA MET A 237 0.69 6.06 1.73
C MET A 237 1.66 6.31 2.89
N GLY A 238 1.52 7.42 3.58
CA GLY A 238 2.29 7.77 4.78
C GLY A 238 1.58 7.41 6.09
N GLN A 239 0.42 6.74 6.04
CA GLN A 239 -0.28 6.32 7.26
C GLN A 239 0.62 5.41 8.11
N GLY A 240 0.78 5.78 9.39
CA GLY A 240 1.70 5.11 10.30
C GLY A 240 3.17 5.58 10.24
N ALA A 241 3.55 6.49 9.31
CA ALA A 241 4.88 7.12 9.32
C ALA A 241 5.13 7.99 10.55
N PHE A 242 4.06 8.45 11.16
CA PHE A 242 4.05 9.18 12.43
C PHE A 242 2.99 8.56 13.33
N ASN A 243 3.28 8.43 14.63
CA ASN A 243 2.31 7.89 15.60
C ASN A 243 1.09 8.79 15.65
N GLN A 244 -0.05 8.30 15.19
CA GLN A 244 -1.28 9.11 15.07
C GLN A 244 -1.96 9.38 16.41
N ARG A 245 -1.47 8.83 17.51
CA ARG A 245 -1.90 9.18 18.86
C ARG A 245 -1.02 10.27 19.51
N ASP A 246 0.04 10.72 18.81
CA ASP A 246 0.78 11.92 19.25
C ASP A 246 -0.10 13.16 19.06
N ARG A 247 -0.04 14.09 20.00
CA ARG A 247 -0.82 15.34 19.97
C ARG A 247 -0.60 16.17 18.70
N ARG A 248 0.58 16.05 18.06
CA ARG A 248 0.94 16.82 16.87
C ARG A 248 0.31 16.27 15.59
N TYR A 249 -0.23 15.04 15.64
CA TYR A 249 -0.91 14.49 14.48
C TYR A 249 -2.25 15.17 14.28
N ILE A 250 -2.46 15.78 13.11
CA ILE A 250 -3.67 16.54 12.80
C ILE A 250 -4.50 15.91 11.66
N GLY A 251 -4.22 14.66 11.34
CA GLY A 251 -4.97 13.89 10.33
C GLY A 251 -4.26 13.81 8.99
N MET A 252 -4.94 13.17 8.03
CA MET A 252 -4.48 13.06 6.65
C MET A 252 -4.66 14.39 5.92
N LEU A 253 -3.74 14.75 5.00
CA LEU A 253 -3.90 15.86 4.08
C LEU A 253 -4.25 15.35 2.68
N GLY A 254 -5.19 16.00 2.01
CA GLY A 254 -5.59 15.71 0.63
C GLY A 254 -7.10 15.71 0.43
N MET A 255 -7.56 15.11 -0.67
CA MET A 255 -8.96 15.10 -1.11
C MET A 255 -9.95 14.67 -0.01
N HIS A 256 -9.60 13.65 0.77
CA HIS A 256 -10.38 13.14 1.90
C HIS A 256 -9.63 13.31 3.23
N GLY A 257 -8.77 14.33 3.28
CA GLY A 257 -8.06 14.71 4.50
C GLY A 257 -8.97 15.46 5.48
N THR A 258 -8.46 15.69 6.70
CA THR A 258 -9.19 16.43 7.73
C THR A 258 -9.31 17.91 7.38
N VAL A 259 -10.39 18.56 7.86
CA VAL A 259 -10.56 20.02 7.75
C VAL A 259 -9.41 20.74 8.44
N LYS A 260 -8.96 20.18 9.58
CA LYS A 260 -7.82 20.68 10.36
C LYS A 260 -6.52 20.69 9.55
N ALA A 261 -6.19 19.60 8.83
CA ALA A 261 -5.00 19.51 7.99
C ALA A 261 -5.05 20.52 6.82
N ALA A 262 -6.21 20.69 6.19
CA ALA A 262 -6.42 21.69 5.15
C ALA A 262 -6.25 23.13 5.69
N ALA A 263 -6.76 23.43 6.88
CA ALA A 263 -6.59 24.72 7.53
C ALA A 263 -5.12 25.00 7.88
N ALA A 264 -4.40 24.01 8.38
CA ALA A 264 -2.97 24.12 8.69
C ALA A 264 -2.14 24.44 7.43
N LEU A 265 -2.40 23.76 6.30
CA LEU A 265 -1.74 24.04 5.02
C LEU A 265 -1.92 25.51 4.58
N ASN A 266 -3.11 26.07 4.76
CA ASN A 266 -3.42 27.42 4.32
C ASN A 266 -2.85 28.52 5.24
N ALA A 267 -2.53 28.17 6.47
CA ALA A 267 -2.06 29.10 7.48
C ALA A 267 -0.54 29.00 7.76
N CYS A 268 0.13 27.91 7.36
CA CYS A 268 1.57 27.74 7.59
C CYS A 268 2.40 28.72 6.76
N ASP A 269 3.61 29.06 7.23
CA ASP A 269 4.62 29.83 6.50
C ASP A 269 5.78 28.95 5.97
N LEU A 270 5.90 27.72 6.50
CA LEU A 270 6.82 26.70 6.02
C LEU A 270 6.11 25.35 5.95
N PHE A 271 6.11 24.75 4.74
CA PHE A 271 5.61 23.41 4.49
C PHE A 271 6.78 22.46 4.20
N ILE A 272 6.88 21.37 4.96
CA ILE A 272 8.00 20.42 4.89
C ILE A 272 7.45 19.08 4.37
N GLY A 273 7.57 18.82 3.06
CA GLY A 273 7.18 17.56 2.42
C GLY A 273 8.32 16.55 2.49
N ILE A 274 8.08 15.39 3.09
CA ILE A 274 9.08 14.36 3.35
C ILE A 274 8.66 13.05 2.72
N GLY A 275 9.44 12.55 1.74
CA GLY A 275 9.17 11.30 1.04
C GLY A 275 7.79 11.27 0.40
N THR A 276 7.39 12.34 -0.28
CA THR A 276 6.06 12.53 -0.85
C THR A 276 6.13 12.99 -2.31
N ARG A 277 5.19 12.49 -3.15
CA ARG A 277 5.15 12.81 -4.59
C ARG A 277 4.27 14.02 -4.94
N PHE A 278 3.64 14.66 -3.97
CA PHE A 278 2.67 15.74 -4.23
C PHE A 278 1.65 15.36 -5.31
N SER A 279 0.94 14.23 -5.11
CA SER A 279 -0.03 13.75 -6.10
C SER A 279 -1.23 14.70 -6.24
N ASP A 280 -1.95 14.58 -7.37
CA ASP A 280 -3.18 15.33 -7.66
C ASP A 280 -4.25 15.18 -6.57
N ARG A 281 -4.27 14.03 -5.86
CA ARG A 281 -5.20 13.76 -4.75
C ARG A 281 -4.87 14.57 -3.49
N VAL A 282 -3.69 15.16 -3.41
CA VAL A 282 -3.25 15.97 -2.26
C VAL A 282 -3.21 17.45 -2.60
N ILE A 283 -2.67 17.79 -3.77
CA ILE A 283 -2.43 19.20 -4.12
C ILE A 283 -3.70 19.93 -4.58
N GLY A 284 -4.70 19.20 -5.11
CA GLY A 284 -5.87 19.81 -5.70
C GLY A 284 -5.50 20.76 -6.84
N ASP A 285 -5.69 22.07 -6.65
CA ASP A 285 -5.21 23.10 -7.58
C ASP A 285 -3.76 23.47 -7.26
N ALA A 286 -2.83 23.01 -8.10
CA ALA A 286 -1.38 23.22 -7.94
C ALA A 286 -0.99 24.72 -7.93
N SER A 287 -1.78 25.59 -8.61
CA SER A 287 -1.45 27.02 -8.72
C SER A 287 -1.60 27.79 -7.40
N VAL A 288 -2.29 27.21 -6.44
CA VAL A 288 -2.55 27.83 -5.14
C VAL A 288 -2.12 26.94 -3.95
N PHE A 289 -1.62 25.75 -4.20
CA PHE A 289 -1.15 24.86 -3.14
C PHE A 289 0.01 25.48 -2.37
N GLY A 290 -0.14 25.62 -1.06
CA GLY A 290 0.90 26.17 -0.17
C GLY A 290 1.38 27.57 -0.54
N LYS A 291 0.56 28.38 -1.24
CA LYS A 291 0.95 29.71 -1.77
C LYS A 291 1.45 30.70 -0.72
N ASN A 292 1.11 30.49 0.55
CA ASN A 292 1.52 31.34 1.66
C ASN A 292 2.78 30.83 2.37
N ALA A 293 3.30 29.65 1.96
CA ALA A 293 4.41 28.96 2.61
C ALA A 293 5.60 28.79 1.65
N LYS A 294 6.79 28.81 2.21
CA LYS A 294 7.94 28.21 1.53
C LYS A 294 7.82 26.71 1.64
N ILE A 295 8.15 25.98 0.58
CA ILE A 295 8.09 24.53 0.55
C ILE A 295 9.50 23.96 0.55
N ILE A 296 9.78 23.06 1.52
CA ILE A 296 10.96 22.18 1.51
C ILE A 296 10.50 20.82 1.03
N HIS A 297 11.22 20.19 0.09
CA HIS A 297 10.96 18.83 -0.36
C HIS A 297 12.19 17.95 -0.12
N ILE A 298 12.00 16.90 0.67
CA ILE A 298 13.02 15.89 1.00
C ILE A 298 12.60 14.58 0.36
N ASP A 299 13.37 14.10 -0.61
CA ASP A 299 13.04 12.87 -1.33
C ASP A 299 14.31 12.17 -1.86
N ILE A 300 14.22 10.84 -2.01
CA ILE A 300 15.28 10.03 -2.61
C ILE A 300 15.30 10.15 -4.13
N ASP A 301 14.18 10.50 -4.75
CA ASP A 301 14.01 10.59 -6.20
C ASP A 301 14.01 12.07 -6.65
N PRO A 302 15.13 12.57 -7.20
CA PRO A 302 15.22 13.96 -7.65
C PRO A 302 14.25 14.30 -8.79
N ALA A 303 13.69 13.30 -9.49
CA ALA A 303 12.69 13.52 -10.53
C ALA A 303 11.32 14.00 -9.96
N GLU A 304 11.08 13.87 -8.66
CA GLU A 304 9.88 14.39 -8.01
C GLU A 304 9.98 15.88 -7.65
N PHE A 305 11.18 16.47 -7.65
CA PHE A 305 11.37 17.89 -7.34
C PHE A 305 10.81 18.79 -8.44
N ASN A 306 10.03 19.80 -8.04
CA ASN A 306 9.38 20.76 -8.94
C ASN A 306 8.48 20.14 -10.03
N LYS A 307 8.10 18.87 -9.88
CA LYS A 307 7.26 18.15 -10.84
C LYS A 307 5.82 18.61 -10.79
N ASN A 308 5.22 18.64 -9.61
CA ASN A 308 3.81 18.96 -9.40
C ASN A 308 3.61 20.25 -8.60
N VAL A 309 4.59 20.64 -7.78
CA VAL A 309 4.58 21.85 -6.94
C VAL A 309 5.96 22.47 -7.01
N GLU A 310 6.01 23.79 -7.19
CA GLU A 310 7.28 24.53 -7.11
C GLU A 310 7.77 24.56 -5.66
N VAL A 311 9.04 24.19 -5.43
CA VAL A 311 9.61 24.11 -4.09
C VAL A 311 10.76 25.13 -3.90
N TYR A 312 10.85 25.69 -2.69
CA TYR A 312 11.86 26.69 -2.35
C TYR A 312 13.23 26.06 -2.03
N ALA A 313 13.22 24.87 -1.45
CA ALA A 313 14.43 24.11 -1.14
C ALA A 313 14.20 22.62 -1.32
N THR A 314 15.22 21.92 -1.80
CA THR A 314 15.23 20.47 -1.98
C THR A 314 16.34 19.84 -1.15
N VAL A 315 16.12 18.62 -0.66
CA VAL A 315 17.14 17.76 -0.07
C VAL A 315 17.05 16.41 -0.78
N ALA A 316 18.00 16.15 -1.68
CA ALA A 316 18.04 14.89 -2.43
C ALA A 316 18.84 13.85 -1.66
N GLY A 317 18.25 12.66 -1.44
CA GLY A 317 18.91 11.53 -0.81
C GLY A 317 17.98 10.70 0.08
N ASP A 318 18.59 9.76 0.81
CA ASP A 318 17.87 8.92 1.75
C ASP A 318 17.20 9.76 2.87
N VAL A 319 15.91 9.53 3.08
CA VAL A 319 15.10 10.34 4.01
C VAL A 319 15.60 10.21 5.45
N LYS A 320 15.99 9.01 5.90
CA LYS A 320 16.52 8.80 7.25
C LYS A 320 17.79 9.60 7.49
N THR A 321 18.72 9.51 6.55
CA THR A 321 20.00 10.23 6.59
C THR A 321 19.77 11.75 6.57
N ALA A 322 18.85 12.24 5.71
CA ALA A 322 18.49 13.66 5.63
C ALA A 322 17.90 14.19 6.94
N LEU A 323 16.92 13.47 7.50
CA LEU A 323 16.28 13.87 8.76
C LEU A 323 17.26 13.82 9.94
N ALA A 324 18.12 12.79 10.01
CA ALA A 324 19.16 12.70 11.04
C ALA A 324 20.16 13.88 10.98
N ALA A 325 20.50 14.34 9.77
CA ALA A 325 21.36 15.51 9.57
C ALA A 325 20.64 16.83 9.95
N LEU A 326 19.36 16.98 9.57
CA LEU A 326 18.54 18.14 9.94
C LEU A 326 18.35 18.26 11.44
N CYS A 327 18.06 17.16 12.13
CA CYS A 327 17.89 17.14 13.59
C CYS A 327 19.13 17.63 14.37
N LYS A 328 20.33 17.57 13.78
CA LYS A 328 21.56 18.11 14.38
C LYS A 328 21.68 19.63 14.25
N LYS A 329 20.99 20.24 13.29
CA LYS A 329 21.11 21.67 12.94
C LYS A 329 19.86 22.49 13.29
N VAL A 330 18.74 21.81 13.55
CA VAL A 330 17.49 22.44 13.95
C VAL A 330 17.50 22.68 15.45
N SER A 331 17.19 23.92 15.84
CA SER A 331 17.10 24.32 17.25
C SER A 331 15.75 23.94 17.85
N GLN A 332 15.75 23.55 19.13
CA GLN A 332 14.52 23.30 19.86
C GLN A 332 13.64 24.55 19.92
N LYS A 333 12.39 24.43 19.52
CA LYS A 333 11.38 25.48 19.58
C LYS A 333 10.22 25.05 20.47
N LYS A 334 9.49 26.02 21.01
CA LYS A 334 8.12 25.87 21.47
C LYS A 334 7.25 26.77 20.61
N ASN A 335 6.16 26.23 20.09
CA ASN A 335 5.40 26.87 19.04
C ASN A 335 3.93 26.98 19.43
N ASP A 336 3.47 28.20 19.77
CA ASP A 336 2.06 28.46 20.10
C ASP A 336 1.12 28.12 18.92
N TRP A 337 1.61 28.22 17.69
CA TRP A 337 0.92 27.82 16.47
C TRP A 337 0.40 26.38 16.50
N THR A 338 1.22 25.43 16.97
CA THR A 338 0.83 24.02 17.05
C THR A 338 -0.29 23.83 18.07
N ASP A 339 -0.19 24.46 19.22
CA ASP A 339 -1.23 24.42 20.25
C ASP A 339 -2.53 25.08 19.77
N GLU A 340 -2.46 26.19 19.00
CA GLU A 340 -3.63 26.85 18.40
C GLU A 340 -4.34 25.92 17.40
N ILE A 341 -3.60 25.28 16.48
CA ILE A 341 -4.18 24.36 15.49
C ILE A 341 -4.80 23.13 16.15
N ILE A 342 -4.15 22.56 17.16
CA ILE A 342 -4.67 21.38 17.85
C ILE A 342 -5.94 21.69 18.63
N ALA A 343 -5.96 22.80 19.37
CA ALA A 343 -7.07 23.18 20.25
C ALA A 343 -8.32 23.64 19.50
N LYS A 344 -8.17 24.13 18.26
CA LYS A 344 -9.28 24.65 17.47
C LYS A 344 -10.17 23.54 16.94
N ASP A 345 -11.48 23.66 17.18
CA ASP A 345 -12.48 22.83 16.51
C ASP A 345 -12.73 23.37 15.09
N PHE A 346 -12.57 22.50 14.10
CA PHE A 346 -12.77 22.82 12.69
C PHE A 346 -14.06 22.21 12.13
N GLY A 347 -14.87 21.53 12.96
CA GLY A 347 -16.14 20.92 12.56
C GLY A 347 -15.90 19.70 11.64
N GLU A 348 -15.12 18.74 12.09
CA GLU A 348 -14.94 17.49 11.36
C GLU A 348 -16.27 16.73 11.24
N PRO A 349 -16.63 16.24 10.03
CA PRO A 349 -17.87 15.50 9.84
C PRO A 349 -17.92 14.23 10.67
N VAL A 350 -19.10 13.90 11.18
CA VAL A 350 -19.38 12.65 11.90
C VAL A 350 -20.45 11.87 11.13
N GLN A 351 -20.19 10.60 10.88
CA GLN A 351 -21.18 9.73 10.22
C GLN A 351 -22.39 9.47 11.12
N ARG A 352 -23.56 9.43 10.50
CA ARG A 352 -24.82 9.09 11.17
C ARG A 352 -25.51 7.96 10.39
N GLY A 353 -25.89 6.91 11.10
CA GLY A 353 -26.74 5.86 10.55
C GLY A 353 -28.19 6.31 10.43
N THR A 354 -29.00 5.51 9.75
CA THR A 354 -30.46 5.66 9.65
C THR A 354 -31.16 4.66 10.58
N ASP A 355 -32.49 4.78 10.73
CA ASP A 355 -33.25 3.80 11.53
C ASP A 355 -33.17 2.38 10.94
N GLU A 356 -33.11 2.26 9.62
CA GLU A 356 -32.97 0.98 8.90
C GLU A 356 -31.53 0.45 8.96
N PHE A 357 -30.54 1.33 8.86
CA PHE A 357 -29.11 1.00 8.89
C PHE A 357 -28.39 1.86 9.95
N PRO A 358 -28.52 1.49 11.24
CA PRO A 358 -27.98 2.30 12.33
C PRO A 358 -26.43 2.25 12.43
N VAL A 359 -25.79 1.24 11.81
CA VAL A 359 -24.34 1.04 11.83
C VAL A 359 -23.66 1.98 10.84
N THR A 360 -22.54 2.57 11.23
CA THR A 360 -21.69 3.36 10.36
C THR A 360 -20.30 2.73 10.24
N ALA A 361 -19.63 2.99 9.12
CA ALA A 361 -18.24 2.54 8.94
C ALA A 361 -17.33 3.16 10.02
N GLN A 362 -17.54 4.42 10.38
CA GLN A 362 -16.83 5.10 11.46
C GLN A 362 -16.92 4.33 12.77
N ALA A 363 -18.13 4.01 13.25
CA ALA A 363 -18.32 3.32 14.52
C ALA A 363 -17.63 1.95 14.58
N VAL A 364 -17.65 1.20 13.47
CA VAL A 364 -16.99 -0.11 13.39
C VAL A 364 -15.47 0.03 13.39
N ILE A 365 -14.92 0.96 12.61
CA ILE A 365 -13.46 1.14 12.49
C ILE A 365 -12.87 1.74 13.77
N GLU A 366 -13.53 2.72 14.38
CA GLU A 366 -13.11 3.28 15.68
C GLU A 366 -13.13 2.22 16.79
N LYS A 367 -14.14 1.34 16.81
CA LYS A 367 -14.18 0.23 17.77
C LYS A 367 -13.08 -0.80 17.49
N LEU A 368 -12.79 -1.09 16.23
CA LEU A 368 -11.66 -1.95 15.86
C LEU A 368 -10.31 -1.33 16.31
N ASP A 369 -10.12 -0.02 16.11
CA ASP A 369 -8.95 0.71 16.60
C ASP A 369 -8.80 0.62 18.12
N GLU A 370 -9.91 0.83 18.87
CA GLU A 370 -9.93 0.67 20.31
C GLU A 370 -9.52 -0.73 20.75
N LEU A 371 -10.14 -1.78 20.18
CA LEU A 371 -9.91 -3.17 20.55
C LEU A 371 -8.51 -3.68 20.20
N THR A 372 -7.89 -3.12 19.15
CA THR A 372 -6.55 -3.48 18.72
C THR A 372 -5.48 -2.50 19.20
N ASP A 373 -5.90 -1.45 19.90
CA ASP A 373 -5.04 -0.38 20.38
C ASP A 373 -4.12 0.20 19.29
N GLY A 374 -4.63 0.36 18.05
CA GLY A 374 -3.87 0.88 16.92
C GLY A 374 -2.74 -0.01 16.40
N ASN A 375 -2.69 -1.28 16.82
CA ASN A 375 -1.57 -2.20 16.51
C ASN A 375 -1.87 -3.25 15.43
N ALA A 376 -3.11 -3.32 14.92
CA ALA A 376 -3.41 -4.22 13.80
C ALA A 376 -2.79 -3.71 12.49
N VAL A 377 -2.48 -4.64 11.60
CA VAL A 377 -2.19 -4.35 10.21
C VAL A 377 -3.52 -4.30 9.46
N ILE A 378 -3.84 -3.15 8.91
CA ILE A 378 -5.05 -2.90 8.15
C ILE A 378 -4.70 -2.92 6.66
N SER A 379 -5.17 -3.94 5.95
CA SER A 379 -5.22 -3.92 4.50
C SER A 379 -6.54 -3.32 4.05
N THR A 380 -6.60 -2.70 2.89
CA THR A 380 -7.86 -2.17 2.36
C THR A 380 -8.07 -2.56 0.91
N GLU A 381 -9.30 -2.81 0.57
CA GLU A 381 -9.79 -2.67 -0.80
C GLU A 381 -9.85 -1.19 -1.18
N VAL A 382 -10.21 -0.88 -2.43
CA VAL A 382 -10.27 0.50 -2.92
C VAL A 382 -11.72 0.98 -3.04
N GLY A 383 -11.98 2.14 -2.45
CA GLY A 383 -13.30 2.77 -2.42
C GLY A 383 -13.50 3.62 -1.17
N GLN A 384 -14.76 3.77 -0.75
CA GLN A 384 -15.09 4.48 0.50
C GLN A 384 -14.44 3.80 1.72
N ASN A 385 -14.45 2.48 1.74
CA ASN A 385 -13.81 1.66 2.78
C ASN A 385 -12.33 2.03 3.02
N GLN A 386 -11.58 2.28 1.96
CA GLN A 386 -10.17 2.71 2.02
C GLN A 386 -10.02 4.07 2.74
N MET A 387 -10.87 5.01 2.37
CA MET A 387 -10.83 6.35 2.97
C MET A 387 -11.28 6.31 4.42
N TRP A 388 -12.33 5.57 4.74
CA TRP A 388 -12.79 5.40 6.13
C TRP A 388 -11.72 4.72 7.00
N ALA A 389 -11.03 3.69 6.47
CA ALA A 389 -9.91 3.09 7.18
C ALA A 389 -8.77 4.08 7.45
N ALA A 390 -8.48 4.97 6.48
CA ALA A 390 -7.45 5.99 6.63
C ALA A 390 -7.86 7.14 7.57
N GLN A 391 -9.18 7.42 7.71
CA GLN A 391 -9.70 8.50 8.55
C GLN A 391 -9.93 8.09 10.00
N TYR A 392 -10.42 6.84 10.24
CA TYR A 392 -10.98 6.46 11.54
C TYR A 392 -10.14 5.43 12.30
N TYR A 393 -9.14 4.80 11.68
CA TYR A 393 -8.19 3.95 12.39
C TYR A 393 -6.90 4.74 12.66
N HIS A 394 -6.42 4.75 13.91
CA HIS A 394 -5.24 5.51 14.32
C HIS A 394 -4.00 4.62 14.39
N TYR A 395 -3.23 4.65 13.33
CA TYR A 395 -2.02 3.83 13.16
C TYR A 395 -0.89 4.30 14.08
N LYS A 396 -0.42 3.43 14.97
CA LYS A 396 0.72 3.71 15.86
C LYS A 396 2.07 3.41 15.23
N ASN A 397 2.09 2.45 14.31
CA ASN A 397 3.31 1.89 13.77
C ASN A 397 3.36 2.02 12.25
N ALA A 398 4.57 2.17 11.72
CA ALA A 398 4.81 2.02 10.28
C ALA A 398 4.41 0.63 9.78
N ARG A 399 4.20 0.51 8.47
CA ARG A 399 3.86 -0.75 7.79
C ARG A 399 2.57 -1.41 8.30
N SER A 400 1.71 -0.66 8.98
CA SER A 400 0.41 -1.13 9.50
C SER A 400 -0.79 -0.72 8.64
N PHE A 401 -0.58 0.13 7.62
CA PHE A 401 -1.58 0.46 6.61
C PHE A 401 -1.13 -0.02 5.23
N ILE A 402 -1.89 -0.92 4.63
CA ILE A 402 -1.57 -1.58 3.35
C ILE A 402 -2.69 -1.31 2.37
N SER A 403 -2.43 -0.52 1.34
CA SER A 403 -3.48 -0.07 0.43
C SER A 403 -2.90 0.27 -0.95
N SER A 404 -3.69 0.14 -2.01
CA SER A 404 -3.31 0.60 -3.34
C SER A 404 -3.64 2.09 -3.48
N GLY A 405 -2.68 2.95 -3.14
CA GLY A 405 -2.88 4.40 -3.13
C GLY A 405 -2.64 5.07 -4.47
N GLY A 406 -1.64 4.62 -5.22
CA GLY A 406 -1.24 5.22 -6.48
C GLY A 406 -2.09 4.77 -7.67
N LEU A 407 -2.30 3.47 -7.82
CA LEU A 407 -3.10 2.92 -8.92
C LEU A 407 -4.58 2.83 -8.58
N GLY A 408 -4.92 2.65 -7.30
CA GLY A 408 -6.32 2.52 -6.87
C GLY A 408 -6.96 1.21 -7.31
N THR A 409 -6.27 0.11 -7.10
CA THR A 409 -6.64 -1.23 -7.58
C THR A 409 -7.74 -1.84 -6.72
N MET A 410 -8.96 -1.88 -7.21
CA MET A 410 -10.02 -2.71 -6.63
C MET A 410 -9.64 -4.20 -6.77
N GLY A 411 -9.89 -5.00 -5.72
CA GLY A 411 -9.46 -6.41 -5.64
C GLY A 411 -8.05 -6.60 -5.08
N PHE A 412 -7.40 -5.54 -4.57
CA PHE A 412 -6.06 -5.60 -3.98
C PHE A 412 -6.04 -6.18 -2.56
N GLY A 413 -7.02 -5.79 -1.75
CA GLY A 413 -6.94 -5.87 -0.28
C GLY A 413 -6.82 -7.27 0.28
N LEU A 414 -7.65 -8.23 -0.20
CA LEU A 414 -7.64 -9.61 0.30
C LEU A 414 -6.29 -10.29 0.03
N GLY A 415 -5.78 -10.21 -1.22
CA GLY A 415 -4.46 -10.76 -1.56
C GLY A 415 -3.35 -10.13 -0.69
N ALA A 416 -3.36 -8.81 -0.54
CA ALA A 416 -2.38 -8.08 0.26
C ALA A 416 -2.46 -8.44 1.76
N ALA A 417 -3.66 -8.64 2.31
CA ALA A 417 -3.84 -9.12 3.69
C ALA A 417 -3.23 -10.49 3.91
N LEU A 418 -3.41 -11.43 2.95
CA LEU A 418 -2.80 -12.74 3.00
C LEU A 418 -1.27 -12.64 3.06
N GLY A 419 -0.68 -11.84 2.17
CA GLY A 419 0.75 -11.60 2.16
C GLY A 419 1.27 -10.96 3.44
N ALA A 420 0.57 -9.95 3.94
CA ALA A 420 0.90 -9.28 5.20
C ALA A 420 0.88 -10.25 6.39
N LYS A 421 -0.14 -11.11 6.48
CA LYS A 421 -0.24 -12.11 7.56
C LYS A 421 0.85 -13.16 7.48
N VAL A 422 1.21 -13.59 6.27
CA VAL A 422 2.33 -14.53 6.06
C VAL A 422 3.66 -13.91 6.50
N GLY A 423 3.86 -12.62 6.19
CA GLY A 423 5.06 -11.88 6.58
C GLY A 423 5.13 -11.47 8.05
N CYS A 424 3.97 -11.27 8.68
CA CYS A 424 3.84 -10.83 10.08
C CYS A 424 2.88 -11.76 10.86
N PRO A 425 3.27 -13.03 11.11
CA PRO A 425 2.37 -14.05 11.67
C PRO A 425 1.83 -13.69 13.06
N ASP A 426 2.56 -12.91 13.84
CA ASP A 426 2.17 -12.51 15.20
C ASP A 426 1.23 -11.30 15.24
N LYS A 427 1.03 -10.60 14.11
CA LYS A 427 0.15 -9.44 14.04
C LYS A 427 -1.29 -9.84 13.72
N THR A 428 -2.24 -9.13 14.29
CA THR A 428 -3.62 -9.14 13.79
C THR A 428 -3.66 -8.45 12.44
N VAL A 429 -4.22 -9.11 11.42
CA VAL A 429 -4.36 -8.54 10.07
C VAL A 429 -5.86 -8.51 9.72
N VAL A 430 -6.33 -7.33 9.34
CA VAL A 430 -7.72 -7.09 8.95
C VAL A 430 -7.74 -6.49 7.55
N ASN A 431 -8.47 -7.11 6.61
CA ASN A 431 -8.79 -6.45 5.36
C ASN A 431 -10.12 -5.71 5.51
N ILE A 432 -10.14 -4.41 5.26
CA ILE A 432 -11.37 -3.60 5.24
C ILE A 432 -11.78 -3.42 3.78
N ALA A 433 -12.84 -4.13 3.39
CA ALA A 433 -13.30 -4.21 2.02
C ALA A 433 -14.66 -3.52 1.83
N GLY A 434 -14.91 -3.00 0.63
CA GLY A 434 -16.26 -2.73 0.15
C GLY A 434 -16.78 -3.94 -0.64
N ASP A 435 -18.09 -4.17 -0.62
CA ASP A 435 -18.73 -5.31 -1.27
C ASP A 435 -18.39 -5.44 -2.77
N GLY A 436 -18.36 -4.32 -3.50
CA GLY A 436 -18.04 -4.31 -4.93
C GLY A 436 -16.57 -4.64 -5.23
N SER A 437 -15.64 -4.18 -4.39
CA SER A 437 -14.21 -4.43 -4.55
C SER A 437 -13.84 -5.85 -4.10
N PHE A 438 -14.37 -6.29 -2.97
CA PHE A 438 -14.22 -7.66 -2.47
C PHE A 438 -14.63 -8.71 -3.52
N ALA A 439 -15.73 -8.46 -4.23
CA ALA A 439 -16.23 -9.39 -5.25
C ALA A 439 -15.26 -9.62 -6.42
N MET A 440 -14.24 -8.77 -6.61
CA MET A 440 -13.28 -8.91 -7.72
C MET A 440 -12.27 -10.04 -7.49
N ASN A 441 -11.86 -10.28 -6.23
CA ASN A 441 -10.85 -11.28 -5.87
C ASN A 441 -11.26 -12.18 -4.70
N LEU A 442 -12.57 -12.34 -4.46
CA LEU A 442 -13.12 -13.19 -3.39
C LEU A 442 -12.65 -14.66 -3.45
N ASN A 443 -12.20 -15.12 -4.64
CA ASN A 443 -11.63 -16.45 -4.84
C ASN A 443 -10.40 -16.71 -3.95
N GLU A 444 -9.70 -15.67 -3.49
CA GLU A 444 -8.56 -15.82 -2.58
C GLU A 444 -8.97 -16.22 -1.15
N LEU A 445 -10.27 -16.29 -0.84
CA LEU A 445 -10.76 -16.92 0.39
C LEU A 445 -10.30 -18.38 0.49
N ILE A 446 -10.22 -19.10 -0.65
CA ILE A 446 -9.70 -20.47 -0.63
C ILE A 446 -8.21 -20.51 -0.27
N THR A 447 -7.44 -19.49 -0.65
CA THR A 447 -6.03 -19.37 -0.27
C THR A 447 -5.89 -19.18 1.23
N ALA A 448 -6.73 -18.32 1.83
CA ALA A 448 -6.78 -18.13 3.28
C ALA A 448 -7.09 -19.45 4.00
N TYR A 449 -8.10 -20.18 3.52
CA TYR A 449 -8.51 -21.45 4.10
C TYR A 449 -7.45 -22.55 3.94
N ALA A 450 -6.98 -22.78 2.71
CA ALA A 450 -6.07 -23.89 2.38
C ALA A 450 -4.71 -23.78 3.10
N HIS A 451 -4.21 -22.57 3.28
CA HIS A 451 -2.95 -22.31 3.98
C HIS A 451 -3.12 -21.94 5.45
N ASN A 452 -4.36 -21.98 5.96
CA ASN A 452 -4.71 -21.55 7.31
C ASN A 452 -4.08 -20.18 7.67
N ILE A 453 -4.30 -19.18 6.81
CA ILE A 453 -3.81 -17.81 7.01
C ILE A 453 -4.86 -17.03 7.80
N PRO A 454 -4.66 -16.79 9.10
CA PRO A 454 -5.68 -16.27 10.00
C PRO A 454 -5.81 -14.74 9.88
N ILE A 455 -6.60 -14.29 8.91
CA ILE A 455 -7.01 -12.90 8.70
C ILE A 455 -8.46 -12.67 9.08
N ILE A 456 -8.83 -11.41 9.27
CA ILE A 456 -10.23 -10.96 9.34
C ILE A 456 -10.55 -10.26 8.02
N GLU A 457 -11.49 -10.80 7.25
CA GLU A 457 -12.07 -10.14 6.08
C GLU A 457 -13.32 -9.37 6.53
N LEU A 458 -13.22 -8.03 6.64
CA LEU A 458 -14.29 -7.14 7.08
C LEU A 458 -14.91 -6.45 5.87
N VAL A 459 -16.07 -6.92 5.43
CA VAL A 459 -16.76 -6.40 4.24
C VAL A 459 -17.80 -5.38 4.67
N ILE A 460 -17.57 -4.11 4.35
CA ILE A 460 -18.55 -3.03 4.49
C ILE A 460 -19.49 -3.09 3.30
N ASN A 461 -20.70 -3.64 3.56
CA ASN A 461 -21.71 -3.91 2.54
C ASN A 461 -22.77 -2.80 2.54
N ASN A 462 -22.78 -1.99 1.49
CA ASN A 462 -23.79 -0.97 1.22
C ASN A 462 -24.55 -1.20 -0.10
N ASN A 463 -24.29 -2.32 -0.79
CA ASN A 463 -24.88 -2.70 -2.08
C ASN A 463 -24.66 -1.68 -3.20
N VAL A 464 -23.55 -0.91 -3.14
CA VAL A 464 -23.22 0.08 -4.17
C VAL A 464 -21.71 0.17 -4.39
N LEU A 465 -21.29 0.66 -5.56
CA LEU A 465 -19.93 1.17 -5.78
C LEU A 465 -19.85 2.58 -5.17
N GLY A 466 -19.69 2.63 -3.85
CA GLY A 466 -20.02 3.81 -3.04
C GLY A 466 -19.25 5.07 -3.43
N MET A 467 -17.92 4.98 -3.67
CA MET A 467 -17.13 6.16 -4.09
C MET A 467 -17.59 6.70 -5.45
N VAL A 468 -17.83 5.82 -6.43
CA VAL A 468 -18.31 6.25 -7.77
C VAL A 468 -19.73 6.82 -7.67
N ARG A 469 -20.61 6.20 -6.86
CA ARG A 469 -21.95 6.69 -6.60
C ARG A 469 -21.94 8.09 -5.95
N GLN A 470 -21.03 8.34 -4.98
CA GLN A 470 -20.87 9.66 -4.36
C GLN A 470 -20.50 10.72 -5.40
N TRP A 471 -19.59 10.41 -6.35
CA TRP A 471 -19.24 11.30 -7.45
C TRP A 471 -20.40 11.52 -8.41
N GLN A 472 -21.18 10.48 -8.73
CA GLN A 472 -22.38 10.61 -9.58
C GLN A 472 -23.43 11.51 -8.91
N ARG A 473 -23.57 11.44 -7.60
CA ARG A 473 -24.43 12.33 -6.83
C ARG A 473 -23.98 13.78 -6.93
N LEU A 474 -22.69 14.05 -6.68
CA LEU A 474 -22.17 15.40 -6.59
C LEU A 474 -22.00 16.10 -7.94
N PHE A 475 -21.64 15.35 -8.99
CA PHE A 475 -21.17 15.95 -10.25
C PHE A 475 -21.91 15.48 -11.51
N TYR A 476 -22.81 14.48 -11.40
CA TYR A 476 -23.50 13.88 -12.55
C TYR A 476 -25.01 13.79 -12.34
N ASN A 477 -25.61 14.77 -11.65
CA ASN A 477 -27.07 14.93 -11.47
C ASN A 477 -27.77 13.66 -10.95
N LYS A 478 -27.11 12.91 -10.07
CA LYS A 478 -27.62 11.63 -9.52
C LYS A 478 -27.91 10.55 -10.59
N HIS A 479 -27.23 10.61 -11.74
CA HIS A 479 -27.31 9.56 -12.75
C HIS A 479 -26.51 8.33 -12.29
N PHE A 480 -27.09 7.50 -11.45
CA PHE A 480 -26.47 6.32 -10.83
C PHE A 480 -26.32 5.15 -11.83
N SER A 481 -25.49 5.34 -12.87
CA SER A 481 -25.26 4.34 -13.90
C SER A 481 -24.33 3.25 -13.40
N GLN A 482 -24.84 2.01 -13.32
CA GLN A 482 -24.09 0.78 -12.97
C GLN A 482 -23.36 0.81 -11.61
N THR A 483 -23.78 1.67 -10.69
CA THR A 483 -23.19 1.78 -9.35
C THR A 483 -24.05 1.20 -8.25
N THR A 484 -25.28 0.77 -8.56
CA THR A 484 -26.15 0.03 -7.66
C THR A 484 -25.95 -1.48 -7.89
N LEU A 485 -25.73 -2.24 -6.83
CA LEU A 485 -25.40 -3.67 -6.88
C LEU A 485 -26.58 -4.56 -6.46
N ASP A 486 -27.82 -4.05 -6.40
CA ASP A 486 -29.01 -4.78 -5.96
C ASP A 486 -29.23 -6.10 -6.74
N ASN A 487 -28.86 -6.15 -8.03
CA ASN A 487 -28.94 -7.36 -8.86
C ASN A 487 -27.71 -8.27 -8.74
N ARG A 488 -26.76 -7.95 -7.88
CA ARG A 488 -25.50 -8.69 -7.67
C ARG A 488 -25.31 -9.07 -6.20
N HIS A 489 -26.42 -9.34 -5.53
CA HIS A 489 -26.44 -9.69 -4.11
C HIS A 489 -25.61 -10.94 -3.82
N ILE A 490 -24.70 -10.82 -2.86
CA ILE A 490 -23.91 -11.92 -2.31
C ILE A 490 -24.49 -12.28 -0.93
N ASP A 491 -24.83 -13.54 -0.73
CA ASP A 491 -25.10 -14.10 0.59
C ASP A 491 -23.77 -14.48 1.25
N TYR A 492 -23.25 -13.59 2.09
CA TYR A 492 -21.92 -13.75 2.69
C TYR A 492 -21.81 -14.93 3.64
N GLN A 493 -22.91 -15.35 4.28
CA GLN A 493 -22.93 -16.54 5.14
C GLN A 493 -22.74 -17.80 4.31
N LYS A 494 -23.52 -17.95 3.22
CA LYS A 494 -23.33 -19.08 2.30
C LYS A 494 -21.99 -19.05 1.59
N LEU A 495 -21.48 -17.86 1.27
CA LEU A 495 -20.16 -17.72 0.70
C LEU A 495 -19.08 -18.23 1.65
N GLY A 496 -19.13 -17.81 2.93
CA GLY A 496 -18.21 -18.30 3.95
C GLY A 496 -18.32 -19.81 4.15
N GLU A 497 -19.53 -20.36 4.23
CA GLU A 497 -19.77 -21.80 4.31
C GLU A 497 -19.14 -22.56 3.14
N ALA A 498 -19.30 -22.04 1.90
CA ALA A 498 -18.72 -22.66 0.69
C ALA A 498 -17.20 -22.70 0.70
N PHE A 499 -16.54 -21.73 1.33
CA PHE A 499 -15.07 -21.68 1.48
C PHE A 499 -14.57 -22.24 2.83
N GLY A 500 -15.47 -22.71 3.71
CA GLY A 500 -15.10 -23.20 5.04
C GLY A 500 -14.66 -22.10 6.02
N ILE A 501 -15.10 -20.86 5.80
CA ILE A 501 -14.76 -19.67 6.59
C ILE A 501 -15.96 -19.23 7.43
N GLU A 502 -15.75 -19.09 8.75
CA GLU A 502 -16.80 -18.62 9.66
C GLU A 502 -17.14 -17.16 9.35
N THR A 503 -18.43 -16.88 9.10
CA THR A 503 -18.92 -15.54 8.78
C THR A 503 -19.79 -15.00 9.92
N LEU A 504 -19.49 -13.77 10.34
CA LEU A 504 -20.19 -13.01 11.36
C LEU A 504 -20.92 -11.83 10.70
N VAL A 505 -21.92 -11.26 11.38
CA VAL A 505 -22.70 -10.13 10.84
C VAL A 505 -22.79 -9.03 11.89
N ILE A 506 -22.56 -7.78 11.45
CA ILE A 506 -22.84 -6.54 12.19
C ILE A 506 -23.96 -5.82 11.44
N ALA A 507 -25.16 -5.78 12.05
CA ALA A 507 -26.34 -5.11 11.49
C ALA A 507 -26.91 -4.03 12.42
N LYS A 508 -26.53 -4.05 13.70
CA LYS A 508 -26.94 -3.09 14.72
C LYS A 508 -25.76 -2.62 15.53
N ASN A 509 -25.88 -1.46 16.15
CA ASN A 509 -24.79 -0.88 16.95
C ASN A 509 -24.35 -1.79 18.11
N GLU A 510 -25.28 -2.52 18.74
CA GLU A 510 -25.00 -3.48 19.80
C GLU A 510 -24.20 -4.71 19.34
N ASP A 511 -24.17 -5.01 18.03
CA ASP A 511 -23.40 -6.12 17.47
C ASP A 511 -21.91 -5.78 17.32
N ILE A 512 -21.53 -4.49 17.23
CA ILE A 512 -20.19 -4.04 16.83
C ILE A 512 -19.12 -4.65 17.74
N GLU A 513 -19.18 -4.39 19.03
CA GLU A 513 -18.13 -4.83 19.96
C GLU A 513 -18.09 -6.37 20.13
N PRO A 514 -19.19 -7.08 20.37
CA PRO A 514 -19.14 -8.54 20.57
C PRO A 514 -18.71 -9.29 19.30
N VAL A 515 -19.11 -8.84 18.11
CA VAL A 515 -18.72 -9.45 16.84
C VAL A 515 -17.24 -9.23 16.56
N LEU A 516 -16.73 -7.99 16.74
CA LEU A 516 -15.30 -7.70 16.58
C LEU A 516 -14.44 -8.49 17.56
N LYS A 517 -14.82 -8.59 18.84
CA LYS A 517 -14.11 -9.41 19.83
C LYS A 517 -14.09 -10.89 19.43
N LYS A 518 -15.21 -11.41 18.95
CA LYS A 518 -15.29 -12.80 18.46
C LYS A 518 -14.40 -13.01 17.25
N ALA A 519 -14.38 -12.11 16.28
CA ALA A 519 -13.52 -12.19 15.10
C ALA A 519 -12.03 -12.14 15.47
N LEU A 520 -11.66 -11.25 16.40
CA LEU A 520 -10.29 -11.16 16.91
C LEU A 520 -9.83 -12.45 17.60
N GLU A 521 -10.75 -13.15 18.30
CA GLU A 521 -10.43 -14.46 18.90
C GLU A 521 -10.26 -15.54 17.83
N ILE A 522 -11.17 -15.61 16.84
CA ILE A 522 -11.09 -16.56 15.72
C ILE A 522 -9.81 -16.37 14.93
N SER A 523 -9.44 -15.12 14.64
CA SER A 523 -8.27 -14.78 13.84
C SER A 523 -6.91 -15.04 14.51
N LYS A 524 -6.90 -15.57 15.73
CA LYS A 524 -5.69 -16.12 16.34
C LYS A 524 -5.24 -17.43 15.68
N SER A 525 -6.13 -18.17 15.06
CA SER A 525 -5.85 -19.52 14.56
C SER A 525 -6.39 -19.82 13.16
N LYS A 526 -7.43 -19.15 12.70
CA LYS A 526 -8.08 -19.40 11.40
C LYS A 526 -8.68 -18.12 10.80
N PRO A 527 -8.87 -18.05 9.47
CA PRO A 527 -9.52 -16.89 8.85
C PRO A 527 -10.99 -16.81 9.25
N CYS A 528 -11.53 -15.59 9.27
CA CYS A 528 -12.96 -15.33 9.43
C CYS A 528 -13.40 -14.12 8.60
N MET A 529 -14.69 -14.02 8.35
CA MET A 529 -15.30 -12.93 7.60
C MET A 529 -16.36 -12.22 8.45
N ILE A 530 -16.48 -10.90 8.27
CA ILE A 530 -17.53 -10.09 8.90
C ILE A 530 -18.27 -9.34 7.79
N GLU A 531 -19.58 -9.50 7.68
CA GLU A 531 -20.44 -8.61 6.90
C GLU A 531 -20.90 -7.46 7.79
N VAL A 532 -20.62 -6.22 7.38
CA VAL A 532 -21.10 -5.00 8.06
C VAL A 532 -22.13 -4.32 7.17
N LYS A 533 -23.39 -4.28 7.60
CA LYS A 533 -24.49 -3.67 6.85
C LYS A 533 -24.61 -2.20 7.17
N ILE A 534 -24.41 -1.34 6.16
CA ILE A 534 -24.51 0.11 6.30
C ILE A 534 -25.42 0.72 5.25
N ASP A 535 -25.82 1.97 5.48
CA ASP A 535 -26.61 2.73 4.52
C ASP A 535 -25.81 3.02 3.25
N ARG A 536 -26.48 2.89 2.07
CA ARG A 536 -25.89 3.11 0.75
C ARG A 536 -25.52 4.56 0.47
N ASP A 537 -26.06 5.49 1.21
CA ASP A 537 -25.88 6.91 1.02
C ASP A 537 -24.93 7.54 2.04
N LEU A 538 -24.26 6.72 2.86
CA LEU A 538 -23.10 7.17 3.64
C LEU A 538 -21.97 7.61 2.71
N ASN A 539 -21.45 8.81 2.97
CA ASN A 539 -20.42 9.44 2.16
C ASN A 539 -19.08 9.52 2.89
N VAL A 540 -18.00 9.60 2.11
CA VAL A 540 -16.67 9.96 2.65
C VAL A 540 -16.57 11.48 2.69
N LEU A 541 -16.48 12.00 3.90
CA LEU A 541 -16.33 13.42 4.19
C LEU A 541 -15.21 13.59 5.23
N PRO A 542 -14.49 14.72 5.22
CA PRO A 542 -14.56 15.83 4.28
C PRO A 542 -14.14 15.43 2.86
N MET A 543 -14.50 16.24 1.87
CA MET A 543 -14.10 16.02 0.48
C MET A 543 -13.70 17.33 -0.21
N ILE A 544 -12.55 17.31 -0.88
CA ILE A 544 -12.12 18.38 -1.79
C ILE A 544 -12.28 17.86 -3.21
N PRO A 545 -13.13 18.48 -4.07
CA PRO A 545 -13.26 18.05 -5.45
C PRO A 545 -11.95 18.14 -6.21
N ALA A 546 -11.72 17.21 -7.15
CA ALA A 546 -10.49 17.16 -7.94
C ALA A 546 -10.23 18.50 -8.65
N GLY A 547 -8.97 18.96 -8.61
CA GLY A 547 -8.56 20.24 -9.22
C GLY A 547 -9.07 21.50 -8.50
N LYS A 548 -9.67 21.37 -7.30
CA LYS A 548 -10.08 22.51 -6.50
C LYS A 548 -9.05 22.81 -5.41
N PRO A 549 -8.91 24.09 -4.99
CA PRO A 549 -8.01 24.46 -3.89
C PRO A 549 -8.30 23.69 -2.59
N VAL A 550 -7.24 23.33 -1.87
CA VAL A 550 -7.33 22.67 -0.54
C VAL A 550 -7.62 23.72 0.53
N VAL A 551 -8.79 24.34 0.48
CA VAL A 551 -9.17 25.45 1.39
C VAL A 551 -10.50 25.24 2.08
N ASN A 552 -11.54 24.86 1.33
CA ASN A 552 -12.89 24.72 1.86
C ASN A 552 -13.42 23.33 1.46
N PRO A 553 -13.11 22.29 2.25
CA PRO A 553 -13.64 20.96 1.96
C PRO A 553 -15.17 20.94 2.12
N ILE A 554 -15.82 20.12 1.33
CA ILE A 554 -17.22 19.77 1.48
C ILE A 554 -17.34 18.95 2.76
N THR A 555 -18.09 19.40 3.75
CA THR A 555 -18.31 18.73 5.03
C THR A 555 -19.70 18.13 5.16
N GLU A 556 -20.63 18.53 4.29
CA GLU A 556 -22.01 18.03 4.25
C GLU A 556 -22.45 17.83 2.80
N ILE A 557 -23.27 16.83 2.54
CA ILE A 557 -23.93 16.62 1.25
C ILE A 557 -25.43 16.60 1.50
N ASP A 558 -26.14 17.50 0.83
CA ASP A 558 -27.60 17.47 0.84
C ASP A 558 -28.09 16.25 0.04
N LEU A 559 -28.68 15.30 0.72
CA LEU A 559 -29.20 14.07 0.13
C LEU A 559 -30.51 14.28 -0.62
N GLU A 560 -31.24 15.36 -0.31
CA GLU A 560 -32.53 15.71 -0.91
C GLU A 560 -32.38 16.63 -2.13
N ALA A 561 -31.33 17.46 -2.19
CA ALA A 561 -31.09 18.44 -3.25
C ALA A 561 -30.76 17.83 -4.65
#